data_2346d775b4529d705698eda085103ed3
#
_entry.id   2346d775b4529d705698eda085103ed3
#
_cell.length_a   1.000
_cell.length_b   1.000
_cell.length_c   1.000
_cell.angle_alpha   90.00
_cell.angle_beta   90.00
_cell.angle_gamma   90.00
#
_symmetry.space_group_name_H-M   'P 1'
#
loop_
_entity.id
_entity.type
_entity.pdbx_description
1 polymer ?
#
loop_
_entity_poly.entity_id
_entity_poly.type
_entity_poly.pdbx_seq_one_letter_code
_entity_poly.pdbx_strand_id
1 'polypeptide(L)'
;MRVLSFILLVCCFILFVIGCQTEKERYIQSLVQQIKYAHNESVPEIETELVELGIESLPHLIKALEIKKVSHQIETILVKIGNNAVPQLILALQSRNPLVQRRIVRILYNIGGNAHPALIQLTTDKDRNVRCHAIWTLGKIQQKTNNVSQALIKSLDDEDANVRCSAALVLARLGTSRCVSNLIEKLDDEDNRVRSNASYALGSLGSRATGAIVPLLKLLKDEDPVVRLSGLKALEKVGNYAVPTLIKELSNEDLIVSGLAASILLGIGSPEAISSVKQMLPSLILMLKMPEIRPNLEKVIHKLGQEIVPHLIVLLKDPSSEIRLSVAKIMGDIGQEAREGIPALVHCFKDPKWKVRIEAEKALGKIGEDAVPTLIYQLENSDQDTKILAVKSLGRIGRDASSAIAPLIKALQDSSSGVRWQSSTALRKIGKDVIPDLIQELKNPNLEVCHSVIRTLGQIGLDAEVAVPILIQLVQNDDESTRRLSSALATSSIAIEALEQIGTRQALDVVAKYDKKQRLR
;
A
#
# COMPACT_ATOMS: atom_id res chain seq x y z
N MET A 1 42.02 29.17 66.04
CA MET A 1 42.09 27.73 66.36
C MET A 1 40.73 27.04 66.21
N ARG A 2 39.62 27.51 66.78
CA ARG A 2 38.30 26.87 66.69
C ARG A 2 37.74 26.67 65.27
N VAL A 3 37.96 27.63 64.37
CA VAL A 3 37.49 27.54 62.99
C VAL A 3 38.28 26.51 62.16
N LEU A 4 39.60 26.40 62.36
CA LEU A 4 40.45 25.45 61.70
C LEU A 4 40.14 24.00 62.15
N SER A 5 39.82 23.82 63.44
CA SER A 5 39.43 22.54 64.02
C SER A 5 38.07 22.07 63.49
N PHE A 6 37.12 22.99 63.26
CA PHE A 6 35.82 22.70 62.68
C PHE A 6 35.93 22.33 61.20
N ILE A 7 36.74 23.05 60.41
CA ILE A 7 36.99 22.72 58.99
C ILE A 7 37.67 21.33 58.85
N LEU A 8 38.63 21.01 59.73
CA LEU A 8 39.30 19.70 59.71
C LEU A 8 38.31 18.58 60.05
N LEU A 9 37.41 18.79 61.00
CA LEU A 9 36.40 17.84 61.41
C LEU A 9 35.37 17.59 60.27
N VAL A 10 34.96 18.65 59.58
CA VAL A 10 34.08 18.55 58.40
C VAL A 10 34.80 17.87 57.25
N CYS A 11 36.07 18.17 56.96
CA CYS A 11 36.84 17.50 55.94
C CYS A 11 37.08 16.01 56.27
N CYS A 12 37.38 15.66 57.53
CA CYS A 12 37.48 14.26 57.94
C CYS A 12 36.14 13.51 57.83
N PHE A 13 35.04 14.19 58.21
CA PHE A 13 33.71 13.61 58.05
C PHE A 13 33.34 13.40 56.58
N ILE A 14 33.64 14.36 55.68
CA ILE A 14 33.47 14.24 54.24
C ILE A 14 34.31 13.12 53.66
N LEU A 15 35.60 13.00 54.05
CA LEU A 15 36.50 11.92 53.61
C LEU A 15 36.03 10.56 54.11
N PHE A 16 35.52 10.50 55.35
CA PHE A 16 34.95 9.27 55.93
C PHE A 16 33.67 8.87 55.18
N VAL A 17 32.77 9.77 54.89
CA VAL A 17 31.53 9.53 54.11
C VAL A 17 31.87 9.10 52.70
N ILE A 18 32.83 9.76 52.01
CA ILE A 18 33.32 9.36 50.68
C ILE A 18 33.97 7.98 50.71
N GLY A 19 34.78 7.69 51.76
CA GLY A 19 35.43 6.40 51.96
C GLY A 19 34.41 5.25 52.13
N CYS A 20 33.42 5.45 53.00
CA CYS A 20 32.34 4.48 53.21
C CYS A 20 31.49 4.29 51.93
N GLN A 21 31.24 5.35 51.15
CA GLN A 21 30.49 5.26 49.91
C GLN A 21 31.26 4.47 48.85
N THR A 22 32.57 4.62 48.72
CA THR A 22 33.39 3.85 47.77
C THR A 22 33.54 2.37 48.17
N GLU A 23 33.57 2.06 49.46
CA GLU A 23 33.59 0.67 49.94
C GLU A 23 32.26 -0.03 49.64
N LYS A 24 31.13 0.63 49.86
CA LYS A 24 29.79 0.12 49.57
C LYS A 24 29.58 -0.10 48.07
N GLU A 25 30.05 0.83 47.23
CA GLU A 25 30.03 0.68 45.77
C GLU A 25 30.84 -0.53 45.29
N ARG A 26 32.04 -0.73 45.82
CA ARG A 26 32.89 -1.93 45.53
C ARG A 26 32.18 -3.20 45.95
N TYR A 27 31.52 -3.19 47.11
CA TYR A 27 30.76 -4.33 47.60
C TYR A 27 29.60 -4.70 46.65
N ILE A 28 28.80 -3.73 46.25
CA ILE A 28 27.72 -3.94 45.28
C ILE A 28 28.25 -4.46 43.94
N GLN A 29 29.36 -3.91 43.43
CA GLN A 29 30.02 -4.42 42.24
C GLN A 29 30.48 -5.88 42.40
N SER A 30 30.98 -6.24 43.57
CA SER A 30 31.40 -7.63 43.85
C SER A 30 30.20 -8.58 43.81
N LEU A 31 29.07 -8.21 44.42
CA LEU A 31 27.84 -8.99 44.39
C LEU A 31 27.30 -9.18 42.95
N VAL A 32 27.29 -8.14 42.12
CA VAL A 32 26.92 -8.24 40.71
C VAL A 32 27.87 -9.13 39.92
N GLN A 33 29.18 -9.09 40.22
CA GLN A 33 30.17 -10.01 39.65
C GLN A 33 29.95 -11.45 40.08
N GLN A 34 29.63 -11.66 41.36
CA GLN A 34 29.34 -12.99 41.89
C GLN A 34 28.15 -13.65 41.18
N ILE A 35 27.06 -12.92 40.87
CA ILE A 35 25.96 -13.45 40.07
C ILE A 35 26.43 -13.99 38.72
N LYS A 36 27.47 -13.40 38.11
CA LYS A 36 28.01 -13.84 36.82
C LYS A 36 28.69 -15.22 36.90
N TYR A 37 29.25 -15.57 38.06
CA TYR A 37 30.04 -16.76 38.28
C TYR A 37 29.41 -17.73 39.29
N ALA A 38 28.31 -17.36 39.94
CA ALA A 38 27.65 -18.17 40.96
C ALA A 38 27.09 -19.47 40.39
N HIS A 39 27.23 -20.57 41.15
CA HIS A 39 26.44 -21.76 40.98
C HIS A 39 25.01 -21.53 41.52
N ASN A 40 24.03 -22.24 40.97
CA ASN A 40 22.58 -22.00 41.22
C ASN A 40 22.18 -21.92 42.70
N GLU A 41 22.93 -22.49 43.61
CA GLU A 41 22.63 -22.55 45.05
C GLU A 41 22.91 -21.23 45.81
N SER A 42 23.88 -20.42 45.35
CA SER A 42 24.26 -19.16 46.03
C SER A 42 23.57 -17.92 45.44
N VAL A 43 22.86 -18.05 44.35
CA VAL A 43 22.18 -16.92 43.67
C VAL A 43 21.04 -16.31 44.52
N PRO A 44 20.18 -17.09 45.21
CA PRO A 44 19.12 -16.54 46.03
C PRO A 44 19.55 -15.64 47.20
N GLU A 45 20.71 -15.95 47.81
CA GLU A 45 21.26 -15.15 48.90
C GLU A 45 21.75 -13.79 48.38
N ILE A 46 22.47 -13.78 47.28
CA ILE A 46 22.97 -12.56 46.61
C ILE A 46 21.81 -11.69 46.11
N GLU A 47 20.75 -12.32 45.56
CA GLU A 47 19.55 -11.61 45.14
C GLU A 47 18.88 -10.89 46.32
N THR A 48 18.74 -11.59 47.47
CA THR A 48 18.12 -11.02 48.67
C THR A 48 18.91 -9.82 49.15
N GLU A 49 20.21 -9.93 49.21
CA GLU A 49 21.09 -8.86 49.65
C GLU A 49 21.06 -7.63 48.72
N LEU A 50 21.06 -7.84 47.39
CA LEU A 50 20.92 -6.75 46.41
C LEU A 50 19.53 -6.06 46.48
N VAL A 51 18.49 -6.83 46.83
CA VAL A 51 17.14 -6.28 47.05
C VAL A 51 17.09 -5.45 48.33
N GLU A 52 17.75 -5.91 49.42
CA GLU A 52 17.84 -5.16 50.67
C GLU A 52 18.65 -3.85 50.52
N LEU A 53 19.71 -3.86 49.72
CA LEU A 53 20.44 -2.64 49.34
C LEU A 53 19.59 -1.65 48.53
N GLY A 54 18.52 -2.11 47.91
CA GLY A 54 17.47 -1.30 47.28
C GLY A 54 18.01 -0.28 46.27
N ILE A 55 17.72 1.01 46.51
CA ILE A 55 18.02 2.11 45.57
C ILE A 55 19.55 2.23 45.31
N GLU A 56 20.39 1.90 46.26
CA GLU A 56 21.85 2.03 46.15
C GLU A 56 22.44 1.03 45.13
N SER A 57 21.82 -0.14 44.98
CA SER A 57 22.23 -1.15 44.01
C SER A 57 21.86 -0.84 42.56
N LEU A 58 20.88 0.05 42.34
CA LEU A 58 20.27 0.28 41.02
C LEU A 58 21.24 0.71 39.92
N PRO A 59 22.21 1.65 40.11
CA PRO A 59 23.12 2.03 39.03
C PRO A 59 23.93 0.84 38.51
N HIS A 60 24.38 -0.05 39.41
CA HIS A 60 25.15 -1.23 39.06
C HIS A 60 24.29 -2.31 38.42
N LEU A 61 23.08 -2.54 38.89
CA LEU A 61 22.12 -3.48 38.33
C LEU A 61 21.68 -3.05 36.92
N ILE A 62 21.38 -1.77 36.72
CA ILE A 62 20.99 -1.22 35.40
C ILE A 62 22.15 -1.40 34.40
N LYS A 63 23.38 -1.11 34.79
CA LYS A 63 24.56 -1.33 33.95
C LYS A 63 24.74 -2.83 33.62
N ALA A 64 24.48 -3.71 34.59
CA ALA A 64 24.55 -5.16 34.40
C ALA A 64 23.49 -5.72 33.44
N LEU A 65 22.44 -4.98 33.15
CA LEU A 65 21.47 -5.36 32.11
C LEU A 65 22.09 -5.49 30.71
N GLU A 66 23.25 -4.94 30.44
CA GLU A 66 23.99 -5.13 29.19
C GLU A 66 24.53 -6.55 29.04
N ILE A 67 24.79 -7.24 30.17
CA ILE A 67 25.43 -8.55 30.22
C ILE A 67 24.40 -9.66 29.98
N LYS A 68 24.44 -10.31 28.82
CA LYS A 68 23.45 -11.33 28.41
C LYS A 68 23.33 -12.49 29.42
N LYS A 69 24.47 -12.93 30.01
CA LYS A 69 24.51 -14.10 30.89
C LYS A 69 23.74 -13.94 32.21
N VAL A 70 23.67 -12.70 32.74
CA VAL A 70 23.08 -12.42 34.06
C VAL A 70 21.80 -11.61 33.98
N SER A 71 21.41 -11.24 32.79
CA SER A 71 20.30 -10.30 32.60
C SER A 71 18.96 -10.75 33.19
N HIS A 72 18.71 -12.06 33.21
CA HIS A 72 17.45 -12.59 33.75
C HIS A 72 17.41 -12.46 35.28
N GLN A 73 18.50 -12.78 35.96
CA GLN A 73 18.61 -12.61 37.42
C GLN A 73 18.51 -11.13 37.81
N ILE A 74 19.22 -10.26 37.06
CA ILE A 74 19.15 -8.80 37.29
C ILE A 74 17.73 -8.28 37.09
N GLU A 75 17.00 -8.75 36.08
CA GLU A 75 15.59 -8.38 35.88
C GLU A 75 14.72 -8.81 37.07
N THR A 76 14.93 -10.01 37.58
CA THR A 76 14.19 -10.52 38.76
C THR A 76 14.47 -9.65 40.00
N ILE A 77 15.74 -9.28 40.25
CA ILE A 77 16.11 -8.41 41.37
C ILE A 77 15.44 -7.04 41.22
N LEU A 78 15.49 -6.41 40.03
CA LEU A 78 14.90 -5.11 39.79
C LEU A 78 13.36 -5.14 39.93
N VAL A 79 12.70 -6.24 39.56
CA VAL A 79 11.26 -6.44 39.78
C VAL A 79 10.96 -6.56 41.28
N LYS A 80 11.80 -7.29 42.06
CA LYS A 80 11.65 -7.42 43.53
C LYS A 80 11.87 -6.09 44.25
N ILE A 81 12.82 -5.24 43.81
CA ILE A 81 12.99 -3.86 44.34
C ILE A 81 11.73 -3.02 44.10
N GLY A 82 11.01 -3.30 43.00
CA GLY A 82 9.67 -2.74 42.75
C GLY A 82 9.67 -1.23 42.46
N ASN A 83 8.73 -0.49 43.06
CA ASN A 83 8.48 0.92 42.79
C ASN A 83 9.69 1.82 42.98
N ASN A 84 10.56 1.50 43.91
CA ASN A 84 11.77 2.28 44.18
C ASN A 84 12.77 2.28 43.03
N ALA A 85 12.71 1.26 42.15
CA ALA A 85 13.55 1.17 40.96
C ALA A 85 13.00 2.01 39.78
N VAL A 86 11.70 2.31 39.75
CA VAL A 86 11.02 2.91 38.59
C VAL A 86 11.66 4.23 38.12
N PRO A 87 11.97 5.22 38.95
CA PRO A 87 12.55 6.49 38.49
C PRO A 87 13.88 6.30 37.75
N GLN A 88 14.78 5.46 38.30
CA GLN A 88 16.07 5.21 37.66
C GLN A 88 15.96 4.33 36.41
N LEU A 89 15.03 3.38 36.38
CA LEU A 89 14.72 2.58 35.19
C LEU A 89 14.21 3.47 34.03
N ILE A 90 13.36 4.45 34.32
CA ILE A 90 12.89 5.40 33.29
C ILE A 90 14.04 6.25 32.75
N LEU A 91 14.92 6.76 33.62
CA LEU A 91 16.11 7.49 33.18
C LEU A 91 17.02 6.61 32.29
N ALA A 92 17.16 5.34 32.64
CA ALA A 92 17.95 4.38 31.87
C ALA A 92 17.33 4.01 30.50
N LEU A 93 16.04 4.29 30.27
CA LEU A 93 15.44 4.17 28.94
C LEU A 93 16.02 5.16 27.92
N GLN A 94 16.69 6.22 28.33
CA GLN A 94 17.43 7.13 27.46
C GLN A 94 18.72 6.49 26.88
N SER A 95 19.12 5.31 27.37
CA SER A 95 20.25 4.56 26.82
C SER A 95 20.08 4.31 25.33
N ARG A 96 21.15 4.47 24.56
CA ARG A 96 21.18 4.14 23.12
C ARG A 96 21.17 2.63 22.83
N ASN A 97 21.21 1.77 23.86
CA ASN A 97 21.23 0.32 23.71
C ASN A 97 19.79 -0.25 23.65
N PRO A 98 19.29 -0.68 22.47
CA PRO A 98 17.91 -1.18 22.32
C PRO A 98 17.62 -2.42 23.15
N LEU A 99 18.65 -3.21 23.48
CA LEU A 99 18.50 -4.42 24.30
C LEU A 99 18.20 -4.05 25.76
N VAL A 100 18.91 -3.05 26.29
CA VAL A 100 18.65 -2.50 27.63
C VAL A 100 17.25 -1.90 27.71
N GLN A 101 16.87 -1.10 26.72
CA GLN A 101 15.52 -0.51 26.67
C GLN A 101 14.42 -1.59 26.73
N ARG A 102 14.55 -2.66 25.94
CA ARG A 102 13.57 -3.77 25.94
C ARG A 102 13.49 -4.45 27.30
N ARG A 103 14.64 -4.67 27.97
CA ARG A 103 14.70 -5.28 29.30
C ARG A 103 14.04 -4.39 30.34
N ILE A 104 14.33 -3.10 30.32
CA ILE A 104 13.71 -2.13 31.24
C ILE A 104 12.19 -2.11 31.07
N VAL A 105 11.68 -2.06 29.82
CA VAL A 105 10.24 -2.10 29.58
C VAL A 105 9.62 -3.39 30.13
N ARG A 106 10.31 -4.54 30.02
CA ARG A 106 9.84 -5.83 30.58
C ARG A 106 9.85 -5.80 32.11
N ILE A 107 10.86 -5.22 32.73
CA ILE A 107 10.93 -5.05 34.19
C ILE A 107 9.77 -4.19 34.69
N LEU A 108 9.55 -3.03 34.05
CA LEU A 108 8.46 -2.12 34.41
C LEU A 108 7.07 -2.76 34.19
N TYR A 109 6.92 -3.57 33.14
CA TYR A 109 5.72 -4.37 32.91
C TYR A 109 5.50 -5.40 34.04
N ASN A 110 6.54 -6.09 34.49
CA ASN A 110 6.48 -7.08 35.58
C ASN A 110 6.24 -6.44 36.95
N ILE A 111 6.76 -5.24 37.21
CA ILE A 111 6.40 -4.42 38.38
C ILE A 111 4.90 -4.10 38.34
N GLY A 112 4.35 -3.95 37.13
CA GLY A 112 2.91 -3.84 36.88
C GLY A 112 2.27 -2.58 37.45
N GLY A 113 1.04 -2.72 37.95
CA GLY A 113 0.26 -1.59 38.48
C GLY A 113 0.93 -0.87 39.64
N ASN A 114 1.82 -1.52 40.34
CA ASN A 114 2.59 -0.90 41.44
C ASN A 114 3.55 0.19 40.94
N ALA A 115 3.94 0.17 39.66
CA ALA A 115 4.75 1.21 39.06
C ALA A 115 3.94 2.48 38.71
N HIS A 116 2.61 2.43 38.69
CA HIS A 116 1.75 3.55 38.24
C HIS A 116 1.97 4.86 39.01
N PRO A 117 2.02 4.89 40.35
CA PRO A 117 2.20 6.15 41.07
C PRO A 117 3.48 6.89 40.67
N ALA A 118 4.60 6.17 40.55
CA ALA A 118 5.86 6.73 40.14
C ALA A 118 5.86 7.15 38.66
N LEU A 119 5.30 6.32 37.77
CA LEU A 119 5.16 6.64 36.36
C LEU A 119 4.26 7.86 36.13
N ILE A 120 3.15 7.99 36.85
CA ILE A 120 2.26 9.15 36.81
C ILE A 120 3.01 10.42 37.25
N GLN A 121 3.80 10.37 38.31
CA GLN A 121 4.63 11.48 38.73
C GLN A 121 5.63 11.90 37.64
N LEU A 122 6.26 10.92 36.95
CA LEU A 122 7.22 11.18 35.88
C LEU A 122 6.59 11.73 34.59
N THR A 123 5.27 11.70 34.42
CA THR A 123 4.60 12.39 33.29
C THR A 123 4.70 13.93 33.39
N THR A 124 5.11 14.44 34.54
CA THR A 124 5.32 15.89 34.77
C THR A 124 6.80 16.23 35.04
N ASP A 125 7.74 15.35 34.70
CA ASP A 125 9.17 15.57 34.82
C ASP A 125 9.62 16.76 33.96
N LYS A 126 10.69 17.43 34.40
CA LYS A 126 11.30 18.55 33.64
C LYS A 126 11.84 18.13 32.26
N ASP A 127 12.34 16.88 32.15
CA ASP A 127 12.87 16.34 30.89
C ASP A 127 11.74 15.73 30.07
N ARG A 128 11.50 16.28 28.87
CA ARG A 128 10.49 15.79 27.92
C ARG A 128 10.65 14.30 27.57
N ASN A 129 11.90 13.80 27.51
CA ASN A 129 12.14 12.39 27.18
C ASN A 129 11.68 11.49 28.33
N VAL A 130 11.87 11.90 29.57
CA VAL A 130 11.36 11.19 30.74
C VAL A 130 9.83 11.19 30.71
N ARG A 131 9.18 12.33 30.43
CA ARG A 131 7.72 12.41 30.27
C ARG A 131 7.22 11.46 29.20
N CYS A 132 7.83 11.46 27.99
CA CYS A 132 7.46 10.55 26.90
C CYS A 132 7.61 9.07 27.31
N HIS A 133 8.73 8.68 27.91
CA HIS A 133 8.96 7.29 28.31
C HIS A 133 8.00 6.83 29.40
N ALA A 134 7.69 7.69 30.37
CA ALA A 134 6.69 7.39 31.39
C ALA A 134 5.30 7.13 30.75
N ILE A 135 4.86 8.00 29.82
CA ILE A 135 3.60 7.85 29.08
C ILE A 135 3.58 6.53 28.30
N TRP A 136 4.62 6.24 27.51
CA TRP A 136 4.70 4.99 26.76
C TRP A 136 4.70 3.75 27.66
N THR A 137 5.36 3.82 28.82
CA THR A 137 5.39 2.71 29.77
C THR A 137 4.03 2.47 30.40
N LEU A 138 3.31 3.53 30.78
CA LEU A 138 1.91 3.43 31.24
C LEU A 138 1.03 2.74 30.18
N GLY A 139 1.21 3.10 28.90
CA GLY A 139 0.51 2.45 27.81
C GLY A 139 0.88 0.99 27.59
N LYS A 140 2.10 0.58 27.89
CA LYS A 140 2.56 -0.82 27.80
C LYS A 140 1.99 -1.70 28.93
N ILE A 141 1.90 -1.18 30.14
CA ILE A 141 1.34 -1.89 31.30
C ILE A 141 -0.17 -2.16 31.11
N GLN A 142 -0.86 -1.34 30.29
CA GLN A 142 -2.26 -1.50 29.87
C GLN A 142 -3.31 -1.55 31.02
N GLN A 143 -2.97 -1.17 32.23
CA GLN A 143 -3.94 -1.07 33.32
C GLN A 143 -4.72 0.25 33.25
N LYS A 144 -6.02 0.14 33.00
CA LYS A 144 -6.96 1.27 32.82
C LYS A 144 -7.45 1.80 34.17
N THR A 145 -6.56 2.47 34.92
CA THR A 145 -7.00 3.16 36.13
C THR A 145 -7.41 4.60 35.84
N ASN A 146 -8.28 5.17 36.70
CA ASN A 146 -8.69 6.57 36.55
C ASN A 146 -7.49 7.52 36.62
N ASN A 147 -6.53 7.27 37.52
CA ASN A 147 -5.36 8.11 37.72
C ASN A 147 -4.45 8.10 36.50
N VAL A 148 -4.23 6.93 35.87
CA VAL A 148 -3.48 6.81 34.62
C VAL A 148 -4.17 7.59 33.50
N SER A 149 -5.49 7.43 33.35
CA SER A 149 -6.25 8.14 32.33
C SER A 149 -6.19 9.66 32.52
N GLN A 150 -6.32 10.16 33.77
CA GLN A 150 -6.21 11.59 34.08
C GLN A 150 -4.80 12.15 33.80
N ALA A 151 -3.75 11.42 34.18
CA ALA A 151 -2.38 11.82 33.90
C ALA A 151 -2.12 11.95 32.38
N LEU A 152 -2.58 10.97 31.60
CA LEU A 152 -2.45 10.99 30.14
C LEU A 152 -3.27 12.10 29.49
N ILE A 153 -4.49 12.36 29.98
CA ILE A 153 -5.32 13.49 29.52
C ILE A 153 -4.60 14.80 29.79
N LYS A 154 -4.02 15.00 30.99
CA LYS A 154 -3.22 16.18 31.30
C LYS A 154 -2.01 16.32 30.39
N SER A 155 -1.38 15.23 29.99
CA SER A 155 -0.23 15.23 29.06
C SER A 155 -0.61 15.61 27.61
N LEU A 156 -1.89 15.67 27.27
CA LEU A 156 -2.34 16.24 25.99
C LEU A 156 -2.11 17.75 25.91
N ASP A 157 -1.96 18.43 27.04
CA ASP A 157 -1.71 19.88 27.13
C ASP A 157 -0.25 20.20 27.44
N ASP A 158 0.66 19.25 27.21
CA ASP A 158 2.10 19.43 27.41
C ASP A 158 2.67 20.47 26.43
N GLU A 159 3.67 21.23 26.90
CA GLU A 159 4.38 22.20 26.06
C GLU A 159 5.07 21.57 24.84
N ASP A 160 5.56 20.31 24.96
CA ASP A 160 6.27 19.60 23.89
C ASP A 160 5.31 18.73 23.08
N ALA A 161 5.30 18.93 21.76
CA ALA A 161 4.43 18.20 20.84
C ALA A 161 4.67 16.68 20.85
N ASN A 162 5.89 16.20 21.14
CA ASN A 162 6.16 14.75 21.20
C ASN A 162 5.48 14.12 22.42
N VAL A 163 5.37 14.87 23.53
CA VAL A 163 4.65 14.42 24.72
C VAL A 163 3.15 14.37 24.40
N ARG A 164 2.58 15.43 23.79
CA ARG A 164 1.18 15.47 23.35
C ARG A 164 0.87 14.31 22.39
N CYS A 165 1.72 14.05 21.40
CA CYS A 165 1.62 12.92 20.48
C CYS A 165 1.61 11.56 21.21
N SER A 166 2.53 11.38 22.15
CA SER A 166 2.63 10.14 22.92
C SER A 166 1.39 9.89 23.75
N ALA A 167 0.86 10.94 24.40
CA ALA A 167 -0.36 10.88 25.18
C ALA A 167 -1.56 10.48 24.33
N ALA A 168 -1.75 11.10 23.15
CA ALA A 168 -2.84 10.78 22.24
C ALA A 168 -2.79 9.30 21.79
N LEU A 169 -1.61 8.81 21.40
CA LEU A 169 -1.43 7.43 20.96
C LEU A 169 -1.68 6.41 22.08
N VAL A 170 -1.23 6.72 23.30
CA VAL A 170 -1.45 5.82 24.44
C VAL A 170 -2.91 5.80 24.85
N LEU A 171 -3.60 6.94 24.85
CA LEU A 171 -5.03 7.02 25.10
C LEU A 171 -5.84 6.22 24.08
N ALA A 172 -5.44 6.25 22.81
CA ALA A 172 -6.00 5.40 21.76
C ALA A 172 -5.92 3.91 22.11
N ARG A 173 -4.75 3.45 22.57
CA ARG A 173 -4.51 2.05 22.97
C ARG A 173 -5.28 1.64 24.20
N LEU A 174 -5.39 2.52 25.19
CA LEU A 174 -6.16 2.26 26.41
C LEU A 174 -7.67 2.24 26.13
N GLY A 175 -8.12 2.89 25.08
CA GLY A 175 -9.51 2.87 24.63
C GLY A 175 -10.49 3.44 25.69
N THR A 176 -10.10 4.49 26.43
CA THR A 176 -10.98 5.18 27.37
C THR A 176 -11.82 6.25 26.68
N SER A 177 -13.14 6.25 26.89
CA SER A 177 -14.03 7.28 26.32
C SER A 177 -13.95 8.63 27.02
N ARG A 178 -13.36 8.69 28.23
CA ARG A 178 -13.23 9.94 29.00
C ARG A 178 -12.33 10.99 28.35
N CYS A 179 -11.48 10.59 27.41
CA CYS A 179 -10.56 11.50 26.72
C CYS A 179 -11.14 12.08 25.42
N VAL A 180 -12.38 11.75 25.05
CA VAL A 180 -12.94 12.16 23.75
C VAL A 180 -12.97 13.66 23.58
N SER A 181 -13.46 14.43 24.57
CA SER A 181 -13.49 15.89 24.51
C SER A 181 -12.09 16.50 24.37
N ASN A 182 -11.14 16.02 25.17
CA ASN A 182 -9.77 16.52 25.13
C ASN A 182 -9.06 16.16 23.80
N LEU A 183 -9.32 14.96 23.25
CA LEU A 183 -8.81 14.58 21.93
C LEU A 183 -9.44 15.42 20.80
N ILE A 184 -10.71 15.83 20.95
CA ILE A 184 -11.37 16.73 19.99
C ILE A 184 -10.68 18.10 19.99
N GLU A 185 -10.31 18.65 21.15
CA GLU A 185 -9.55 19.90 21.26
C GLU A 185 -8.19 19.79 20.54
N LYS A 186 -7.54 18.64 20.56
CA LYS A 186 -6.25 18.39 19.88
C LYS A 186 -6.36 18.19 18.36
N LEU A 187 -7.56 18.19 17.81
CA LEU A 187 -7.73 18.24 16.35
C LEU A 187 -7.36 19.63 15.77
N ASP A 188 -7.33 20.65 16.60
CA ASP A 188 -6.92 22.02 16.23
C ASP A 188 -5.52 22.39 16.79
N ASP A 189 -4.69 21.38 17.16
CA ASP A 189 -3.33 21.61 17.68
C ASP A 189 -2.42 22.23 16.60
N GLU A 190 -1.49 23.07 17.02
CA GLU A 190 -0.51 23.72 16.12
C GLU A 190 0.37 22.71 15.36
N ASP A 191 0.71 21.56 16.00
CA ASP A 191 1.54 20.52 15.42
C ASP A 191 0.68 19.49 14.66
N ASN A 192 0.94 19.33 13.37
CA ASN A 192 0.20 18.42 12.48
C ASN A 192 0.24 16.95 12.94
N ARG A 193 1.34 16.53 13.61
CA ARG A 193 1.47 15.17 14.16
C ARG A 193 0.51 14.96 15.34
N VAL A 194 0.29 15.99 16.14
CA VAL A 194 -0.69 15.94 17.25
C VAL A 194 -2.09 15.86 16.68
N ARG A 195 -2.45 16.70 15.70
CA ARG A 195 -3.76 16.63 15.01
C ARG A 195 -4.00 15.24 14.43
N SER A 196 -3.01 14.66 13.74
CA SER A 196 -3.09 13.33 13.15
C SER A 196 -3.26 12.21 14.19
N ASN A 197 -2.50 12.27 15.31
CA ASN A 197 -2.56 11.28 16.37
C ASN A 197 -3.87 11.38 17.19
N ALA A 198 -4.39 12.59 17.42
CA ALA A 198 -5.68 12.79 18.05
C ALA A 198 -6.82 12.21 17.20
N SER A 199 -6.78 12.45 15.89
CA SER A 199 -7.69 11.86 14.92
C SER A 199 -7.63 10.34 14.94
N TYR A 200 -6.43 9.76 14.89
CA TYR A 200 -6.22 8.30 14.99
C TYR A 200 -6.78 7.74 16.30
N ALA A 201 -6.57 8.46 17.42
CA ALA A 201 -7.08 8.07 18.73
C ALA A 201 -8.61 8.03 18.76
N LEU A 202 -9.26 9.07 18.24
CA LEU A 202 -10.71 9.14 18.12
C LEU A 202 -11.27 8.03 17.23
N GLY A 203 -10.65 7.79 16.08
CA GLY A 203 -11.01 6.66 15.20
C GLY A 203 -10.86 5.31 15.90
N SER A 204 -9.84 5.13 16.73
CA SER A 204 -9.62 3.88 17.49
C SER A 204 -10.66 3.66 18.61
N LEU A 205 -11.30 4.72 19.09
CA LEU A 205 -12.42 4.65 20.02
C LEU A 205 -13.73 4.24 19.32
N GLY A 206 -13.80 4.36 18.00
CA GLY A 206 -14.94 3.93 17.19
C GLY A 206 -16.25 4.58 17.63
N SER A 207 -17.28 3.78 17.87
CA SER A 207 -18.62 4.25 18.29
C SER A 207 -18.64 5.13 19.55
N ARG A 208 -17.61 5.10 20.37
CA ARG A 208 -17.51 5.92 21.58
C ARG A 208 -17.10 7.36 21.29
N ALA A 209 -16.63 7.65 20.07
CA ALA A 209 -16.19 8.97 19.61
C ALA A 209 -17.20 9.66 18.68
N THR A 210 -18.50 9.37 18.79
CA THR A 210 -19.54 9.97 17.93
C THR A 210 -19.58 11.50 18.00
N GLY A 211 -19.25 12.10 19.14
CA GLY A 211 -19.11 13.55 19.29
C GLY A 211 -17.99 14.18 18.45
N ALA A 212 -17.04 13.36 17.96
CA ALA A 212 -15.93 13.83 17.15
C ALA A 212 -16.23 13.87 15.63
N ILE A 213 -17.42 13.40 15.19
CA ILE A 213 -17.73 13.26 13.75
C ILE A 213 -17.60 14.61 13.03
N VAL A 214 -18.24 15.67 13.54
CA VAL A 214 -18.18 17.01 12.93
C VAL A 214 -16.77 17.62 13.00
N PRO A 215 -16.06 17.59 14.14
CA PRO A 215 -14.65 17.99 14.20
C PRO A 215 -13.75 17.22 13.23
N LEU A 216 -13.91 15.90 13.10
CA LEU A 216 -13.14 15.08 12.16
C LEU A 216 -13.43 15.45 10.69
N LEU A 217 -14.67 15.83 10.36
CA LEU A 217 -15.03 16.31 9.02
C LEU A 217 -14.28 17.62 8.70
N LYS A 218 -14.08 18.51 9.66
CA LYS A 218 -13.28 19.75 9.46
C LYS A 218 -11.84 19.44 9.09
N LEU A 219 -11.24 18.38 9.65
CA LEU A 219 -9.88 17.95 9.31
C LEU A 219 -9.69 17.50 7.86
N LEU A 220 -10.77 17.21 7.16
CA LEU A 220 -10.68 16.87 5.73
C LEU A 220 -10.23 18.06 4.86
N LYS A 221 -10.24 19.27 5.43
CA LYS A 221 -9.73 20.53 4.84
C LYS A 221 -8.38 20.96 5.42
N ASP A 222 -7.75 20.16 6.28
CA ASP A 222 -6.45 20.48 6.87
C ASP A 222 -5.40 20.74 5.78
N GLU A 223 -4.49 21.66 6.03
CA GLU A 223 -3.38 21.94 5.11
C GLU A 223 -2.47 20.74 4.89
N ASP A 224 -2.27 19.91 5.93
CA ASP A 224 -1.42 18.73 5.87
C ASP A 224 -2.17 17.51 5.32
N PRO A 225 -1.66 16.87 4.25
CA PRO A 225 -2.32 15.71 3.63
C PRO A 225 -2.38 14.49 4.56
N VAL A 226 -1.43 14.35 5.51
CA VAL A 226 -1.43 13.23 6.48
C VAL A 226 -2.56 13.41 7.48
N VAL A 227 -2.82 14.65 7.91
CA VAL A 227 -3.94 14.98 8.80
C VAL A 227 -5.27 14.73 8.11
N ARG A 228 -5.43 15.17 6.84
CA ARG A 228 -6.64 14.87 6.04
C ARG A 228 -6.91 13.37 5.95
N LEU A 229 -5.88 12.58 5.64
CA LEU A 229 -6.01 11.12 5.55
C LEU A 229 -6.36 10.48 6.91
N SER A 230 -5.80 11.00 8.01
CA SER A 230 -6.09 10.52 9.36
C SER A 230 -7.54 10.80 9.76
N GLY A 231 -8.08 11.98 9.41
CA GLY A 231 -9.48 12.34 9.60
C GLY A 231 -10.44 11.40 8.85
N LEU A 232 -10.13 11.14 7.57
CA LEU A 232 -10.90 10.20 6.75
C LEU A 232 -10.94 8.80 7.38
N LYS A 233 -9.76 8.25 7.72
CA LYS A 233 -9.67 6.93 8.35
C LYS A 233 -10.34 6.86 9.73
N ALA A 234 -10.32 7.96 10.47
CA ALA A 234 -11.01 8.02 11.76
C ALA A 234 -12.53 7.93 11.59
N LEU A 235 -13.09 8.67 10.63
CA LEU A 235 -14.51 8.62 10.31
C LEU A 235 -14.96 7.23 9.81
N GLU A 236 -14.17 6.59 8.97
CA GLU A 236 -14.42 5.20 8.55
C GLU A 236 -14.46 4.23 9.74
N LYS A 237 -13.58 4.40 10.73
CA LYS A 237 -13.56 3.57 11.94
C LYS A 237 -14.70 3.86 12.92
N VAL A 238 -15.20 5.09 12.98
CA VAL A 238 -16.45 5.42 13.71
C VAL A 238 -17.62 4.64 13.10
N GLY A 239 -17.56 4.38 11.80
CA GLY A 239 -18.46 3.47 11.10
C GLY A 239 -19.89 3.97 11.01
N ASN A 240 -20.85 3.06 11.16
CA ASN A 240 -22.27 3.35 10.97
C ASN A 240 -22.82 4.52 11.81
N TYR A 241 -22.20 4.82 12.92
CA TYR A 241 -22.59 5.98 13.74
C TYR A 241 -22.33 7.33 13.05
N ALA A 242 -21.41 7.36 12.08
CA ALA A 242 -21.15 8.57 11.29
C ALA A 242 -22.15 8.75 10.13
N VAL A 243 -22.85 7.69 9.70
CA VAL A 243 -23.71 7.68 8.50
C VAL A 243 -24.75 8.80 8.50
N PRO A 244 -25.56 9.03 9.56
CA PRO A 244 -26.57 10.09 9.52
C PRO A 244 -25.99 11.49 9.35
N THR A 245 -24.83 11.75 9.96
CA THR A 245 -24.14 13.05 9.82
C THR A 245 -23.54 13.20 8.44
N LEU A 246 -22.87 12.14 7.93
CA LEU A 246 -22.27 12.15 6.60
C LEU A 246 -23.30 12.29 5.48
N ILE A 247 -24.52 11.72 5.65
CA ILE A 247 -25.62 11.90 4.69
C ILE A 247 -26.03 13.39 4.60
N LYS A 248 -26.07 14.10 5.71
CA LYS A 248 -26.33 15.55 5.70
C LYS A 248 -25.24 16.31 4.93
N GLU A 249 -23.99 15.89 5.10
CA GLU A 249 -22.84 16.51 4.44
C GLU A 249 -22.77 16.21 2.92
N LEU A 250 -23.52 15.23 2.40
CA LEU A 250 -23.66 15.02 0.96
C LEU A 250 -24.28 16.24 0.25
N SER A 251 -25.12 17.00 0.94
CA SER A 251 -25.76 18.24 0.43
C SER A 251 -24.99 19.50 0.86
N ASN A 252 -23.76 19.38 1.32
CA ASN A 252 -22.95 20.53 1.72
C ASN A 252 -22.64 21.41 0.48
N GLU A 253 -22.72 22.73 0.65
CA GLU A 253 -22.39 23.69 -0.40
C GLU A 253 -20.94 23.59 -0.85
N ASP A 254 -20.04 23.19 0.07
CA ASP A 254 -18.67 22.85 -0.25
C ASP A 254 -18.60 21.45 -0.88
N LEU A 255 -18.43 21.42 -2.19
CA LEU A 255 -18.37 20.20 -2.99
C LEU A 255 -17.22 19.25 -2.57
N ILE A 256 -16.13 19.78 -1.97
CA ILE A 256 -15.04 18.96 -1.45
C ILE A 256 -15.54 18.15 -0.25
N VAL A 257 -16.24 18.79 0.68
CA VAL A 257 -16.85 18.13 1.85
C VAL A 257 -17.87 17.08 1.40
N SER A 258 -18.75 17.45 0.46
CA SER A 258 -19.75 16.54 -0.09
C SER A 258 -19.11 15.30 -0.74
N GLY A 259 -18.08 15.48 -1.57
CA GLY A 259 -17.36 14.39 -2.23
C GLY A 259 -16.60 13.49 -1.24
N LEU A 260 -16.01 14.08 -0.20
CA LEU A 260 -15.33 13.32 0.87
C LEU A 260 -16.35 12.57 1.74
N ALA A 261 -17.49 13.16 2.06
CA ALA A 261 -18.59 12.48 2.77
C ALA A 261 -19.07 11.25 1.98
N ALA A 262 -19.25 11.38 0.66
CA ALA A 262 -19.58 10.25 -0.21
C ALA A 262 -18.50 9.14 -0.17
N SER A 263 -17.22 9.54 -0.22
CA SER A 263 -16.10 8.60 -0.13
C SER A 263 -16.10 7.80 1.18
N ILE A 264 -16.35 8.47 2.30
CA ILE A 264 -16.39 7.85 3.62
C ILE A 264 -17.61 6.93 3.73
N LEU A 265 -18.79 7.36 3.29
CA LEU A 265 -20.00 6.55 3.29
C LEU A 265 -19.81 5.23 2.55
N LEU A 266 -19.16 5.27 1.39
CA LEU A 266 -18.83 4.04 0.65
C LEU A 266 -17.68 3.24 1.29
N GLY A 267 -16.79 3.90 2.03
CA GLY A 267 -15.80 3.23 2.88
C GLY A 267 -16.46 2.42 4.00
N ILE A 268 -17.49 3.00 4.63
CA ILE A 268 -18.31 2.34 5.67
C ILE A 268 -19.10 1.17 5.05
N GLY A 269 -19.68 1.34 3.85
CA GLY A 269 -20.30 0.28 3.07
C GLY A 269 -21.63 -0.26 3.62
N SER A 270 -22.30 0.46 4.54
CA SER A 270 -23.65 0.06 5.00
C SER A 270 -24.69 0.25 3.89
N PRO A 271 -25.78 -0.55 3.87
CA PRO A 271 -26.84 -0.40 2.86
C PRO A 271 -27.43 1.01 2.80
N GLU A 272 -27.61 1.66 3.94
CA GLU A 272 -28.09 3.03 4.05
C GLU A 272 -27.11 4.03 3.44
N ALA A 273 -25.80 3.89 3.74
CA ALA A 273 -24.74 4.73 3.21
C ALA A 273 -24.66 4.61 1.68
N ILE A 274 -24.67 3.37 1.16
CA ILE A 274 -24.63 3.10 -0.29
C ILE A 274 -25.85 3.70 -0.97
N SER A 275 -27.06 3.49 -0.43
CA SER A 275 -28.31 4.03 -0.99
C SER A 275 -28.31 5.55 -1.06
N SER A 276 -27.82 6.22 -0.02
CA SER A 276 -27.75 7.69 0.04
C SER A 276 -26.74 8.25 -0.98
N VAL A 277 -25.60 7.60 -1.14
CA VAL A 277 -24.62 7.99 -2.17
C VAL A 277 -25.19 7.79 -3.57
N LYS A 278 -25.93 6.70 -3.82
CA LYS A 278 -26.60 6.46 -5.12
C LYS A 278 -27.58 7.56 -5.48
N GLN A 279 -28.36 8.09 -4.54
CA GLN A 279 -29.28 9.21 -4.78
C GLN A 279 -28.56 10.50 -5.19
N MET A 280 -27.30 10.66 -4.76
CA MET A 280 -26.47 11.84 -5.08
C MET A 280 -25.55 11.64 -6.31
N LEU A 281 -25.67 10.51 -7.01
CA LEU A 281 -24.81 10.17 -8.16
C LEU A 281 -24.70 11.29 -9.21
N PRO A 282 -25.78 11.94 -9.65
CA PRO A 282 -25.67 13.01 -10.65
C PRO A 282 -24.76 14.17 -10.18
N SER A 283 -24.86 14.54 -8.91
CA SER A 283 -24.03 15.60 -8.31
C SER A 283 -22.59 15.16 -8.15
N LEU A 284 -22.34 13.94 -7.65
CA LEU A 284 -20.99 13.39 -7.48
C LEU A 284 -20.23 13.26 -8.80
N ILE A 285 -20.93 12.90 -9.86
CA ILE A 285 -20.38 12.81 -11.21
C ILE A 285 -19.90 14.18 -11.71
N LEU A 286 -20.67 15.24 -11.45
CA LEU A 286 -20.25 16.61 -11.78
C LEU A 286 -18.98 17.02 -11.03
N MET A 287 -18.78 16.50 -9.83
CA MET A 287 -17.58 16.74 -9.03
C MET A 287 -16.31 16.07 -9.59
N LEU A 288 -16.40 15.14 -10.55
CA LEU A 288 -15.24 14.63 -11.29
C LEU A 288 -14.49 15.75 -12.05
N LYS A 289 -15.14 16.91 -12.27
CA LYS A 289 -14.49 18.10 -12.83
C LYS A 289 -13.47 18.75 -11.89
N MET A 290 -13.50 18.40 -10.59
CA MET A 290 -12.63 18.96 -9.57
C MET A 290 -11.38 18.09 -9.38
N PRO A 291 -10.17 18.59 -9.71
CA PRO A 291 -8.94 17.80 -9.65
C PRO A 291 -8.63 17.27 -8.25
N GLU A 292 -9.00 18.03 -7.20
CA GLU A 292 -8.66 17.77 -5.80
C GLU A 292 -9.33 16.50 -5.26
N ILE A 293 -10.56 16.24 -5.69
CA ILE A 293 -11.37 15.11 -5.18
C ILE A 293 -11.51 13.96 -6.18
N ARG A 294 -11.16 14.20 -7.45
CA ARG A 294 -11.28 13.21 -8.54
C ARG A 294 -10.72 11.84 -8.19
N PRO A 295 -9.49 11.69 -7.64
CA PRO A 295 -8.93 10.37 -7.33
C PRO A 295 -9.74 9.59 -6.28
N ASN A 296 -10.38 10.29 -5.34
CA ASN A 296 -11.25 9.68 -4.34
C ASN A 296 -12.60 9.28 -4.94
N LEU A 297 -13.18 10.15 -5.76
CA LEU A 297 -14.44 9.87 -6.46
C LEU A 297 -14.31 8.71 -7.46
N GLU A 298 -13.20 8.61 -8.20
CA GLU A 298 -12.94 7.47 -9.09
C GLU A 298 -13.01 6.14 -8.33
N LYS A 299 -12.42 6.07 -7.13
CA LYS A 299 -12.50 4.87 -6.27
C LYS A 299 -13.93 4.59 -5.78
N VAL A 300 -14.65 5.65 -5.45
CA VAL A 300 -16.05 5.62 -5.00
C VAL A 300 -16.94 5.05 -6.11
N ILE A 301 -16.81 5.62 -7.29
CA ILE A 301 -17.58 5.27 -8.47
C ILE A 301 -17.34 3.81 -8.89
N HIS A 302 -16.09 3.37 -8.84
CA HIS A 302 -15.73 1.98 -9.10
C HIS A 302 -16.47 0.98 -8.17
N LYS A 303 -16.68 1.34 -6.90
CA LYS A 303 -17.42 0.48 -5.95
C LYS A 303 -18.90 0.39 -6.24
N LEU A 304 -19.47 1.32 -7.01
CA LEU A 304 -20.89 1.31 -7.37
C LEU A 304 -21.21 0.38 -8.56
N GLY A 305 -20.16 -0.09 -9.28
CA GLY A 305 -20.30 -1.08 -10.34
C GLY A 305 -21.24 -0.67 -11.47
N GLN A 306 -22.07 -1.61 -11.93
CA GLN A 306 -22.96 -1.46 -13.09
C GLN A 306 -23.94 -0.29 -12.98
N GLU A 307 -24.42 0.04 -11.79
CA GLU A 307 -25.50 1.03 -11.60
C GLU A 307 -25.12 2.45 -12.05
N ILE A 308 -23.82 2.77 -12.08
CA ILE A 308 -23.36 4.10 -12.52
C ILE A 308 -23.15 4.20 -14.03
N VAL A 309 -23.12 3.09 -14.75
CA VAL A 309 -22.75 3.04 -16.18
C VAL A 309 -23.59 3.97 -17.05
N PRO A 310 -24.94 4.06 -16.90
CA PRO A 310 -25.74 4.99 -17.69
C PRO A 310 -25.29 6.46 -17.55
N HIS A 311 -24.89 6.88 -16.35
CA HIS A 311 -24.41 8.24 -16.10
C HIS A 311 -23.00 8.47 -16.68
N LEU A 312 -22.13 7.44 -16.61
CA LEU A 312 -20.80 7.50 -17.21
C LEU A 312 -20.87 7.62 -18.74
N ILE A 313 -21.82 6.95 -19.39
CA ILE A 313 -22.05 7.05 -20.83
C ILE A 313 -22.31 8.50 -21.25
N VAL A 314 -23.08 9.25 -20.49
CA VAL A 314 -23.35 10.68 -20.76
C VAL A 314 -22.06 11.50 -20.67
N LEU A 315 -21.22 11.24 -19.69
CA LEU A 315 -19.96 11.96 -19.45
C LEU A 315 -18.83 11.63 -20.44
N LEU A 316 -18.92 10.53 -21.18
CA LEU A 316 -18.01 10.31 -22.32
C LEU A 316 -18.15 11.37 -23.42
N LYS A 317 -19.19 12.21 -23.36
CA LYS A 317 -19.41 13.36 -24.25
C LYS A 317 -19.10 14.72 -23.59
N ASP A 318 -18.54 14.72 -22.35
CA ASP A 318 -18.22 15.98 -21.65
C ASP A 318 -17.19 16.81 -22.45
N PRO A 319 -17.31 18.14 -22.46
CA PRO A 319 -16.37 19.04 -23.15
C PRO A 319 -14.92 18.84 -22.65
N SER A 320 -14.72 18.54 -21.36
CA SER A 320 -13.40 18.30 -20.76
C SER A 320 -12.85 16.94 -21.16
N SER A 321 -11.70 16.93 -21.82
CA SER A 321 -11.00 15.68 -22.16
C SER A 321 -10.51 14.90 -20.93
N GLU A 322 -10.28 15.57 -19.80
CA GLU A 322 -9.87 14.92 -18.55
C GLU A 322 -11.02 14.11 -17.96
N ILE A 323 -12.26 14.64 -18.04
CA ILE A 323 -13.44 13.90 -17.61
C ILE A 323 -13.66 12.69 -18.51
N ARG A 324 -13.64 12.87 -19.84
CA ARG A 324 -13.78 11.74 -20.75
C ARG A 324 -12.72 10.66 -20.52
N LEU A 325 -11.47 11.07 -20.26
CA LEU A 325 -10.38 10.15 -19.92
C LEU A 325 -10.65 9.38 -18.62
N SER A 326 -11.02 10.10 -17.54
CA SER A 326 -11.32 9.48 -16.25
C SER A 326 -12.49 8.52 -16.35
N VAL A 327 -13.55 8.91 -17.08
CA VAL A 327 -14.74 8.08 -17.29
C VAL A 327 -14.42 6.81 -18.07
N ALA A 328 -13.66 6.92 -19.16
CA ALA A 328 -13.23 5.73 -19.92
C ALA A 328 -12.41 4.76 -19.06
N LYS A 329 -11.51 5.30 -18.22
CA LYS A 329 -10.74 4.51 -17.25
C LYS A 329 -11.64 3.80 -16.23
N ILE A 330 -12.58 4.54 -15.62
CA ILE A 330 -13.52 4.00 -14.64
C ILE A 330 -14.35 2.86 -15.25
N MET A 331 -14.87 3.05 -16.47
CA MET A 331 -15.63 2.00 -17.17
C MET A 331 -14.79 0.76 -17.43
N GLY A 332 -13.50 0.95 -17.79
CA GLY A 332 -12.58 -0.17 -17.93
C GLY A 332 -12.28 -0.87 -16.59
N ASP A 333 -12.22 -0.11 -15.49
CA ASP A 333 -11.99 -0.68 -14.16
C ASP A 333 -13.23 -1.42 -13.60
N ILE A 334 -14.44 -1.01 -13.98
CA ILE A 334 -15.70 -1.73 -13.74
C ILE A 334 -15.69 -3.06 -14.52
N GLY A 335 -15.06 -3.10 -15.70
CA GLY A 335 -14.94 -4.32 -16.50
C GLY A 335 -16.25 -4.76 -17.15
N GLN A 336 -16.56 -6.06 -17.12
CA GLN A 336 -17.70 -6.66 -17.80
C GLN A 336 -19.05 -6.02 -17.43
N GLU A 337 -19.22 -5.56 -16.21
CA GLU A 337 -20.43 -4.86 -15.77
C GLU A 337 -20.69 -3.57 -16.54
N ALA A 338 -19.66 -2.97 -17.20
CA ALA A 338 -19.78 -1.78 -18.02
C ALA A 338 -20.17 -2.06 -19.50
N ARG A 339 -20.62 -3.27 -19.84
CA ARG A 339 -20.96 -3.68 -21.21
C ARG A 339 -21.93 -2.74 -21.94
N GLU A 340 -22.88 -2.11 -21.25
CA GLU A 340 -23.81 -1.15 -21.83
C GLU A 340 -23.09 0.09 -22.39
N GLY A 341 -21.89 0.40 -21.90
CA GLY A 341 -21.06 1.50 -22.36
C GLY A 341 -20.20 1.21 -23.58
N ILE A 342 -20.19 -0.02 -24.11
CA ILE A 342 -19.36 -0.42 -25.26
C ILE A 342 -19.58 0.52 -26.48
N PRO A 343 -20.81 0.84 -26.91
CA PRO A 343 -20.99 1.73 -28.05
C PRO A 343 -20.43 3.15 -27.82
N ALA A 344 -20.56 3.66 -26.60
CA ALA A 344 -20.04 4.99 -26.25
C ALA A 344 -18.50 5.00 -26.18
N LEU A 345 -17.88 3.95 -25.66
CA LEU A 345 -16.42 3.79 -25.65
C LEU A 345 -15.86 3.65 -27.06
N VAL A 346 -16.54 2.91 -27.95
CA VAL A 346 -16.17 2.83 -29.37
C VAL A 346 -16.25 4.18 -30.05
N HIS A 347 -17.25 4.99 -29.73
CA HIS A 347 -17.34 6.37 -30.24
C HIS A 347 -16.11 7.21 -29.82
N CYS A 348 -15.54 6.97 -28.66
CA CYS A 348 -14.32 7.62 -28.18
C CYS A 348 -13.05 7.27 -28.99
N PHE A 349 -13.09 6.30 -29.91
CA PHE A 349 -11.98 6.05 -30.85
C PHE A 349 -11.75 7.24 -31.80
N LYS A 350 -12.77 8.09 -31.97
CA LYS A 350 -12.71 9.33 -32.77
C LYS A 350 -12.49 10.58 -31.89
N ASP A 351 -12.17 10.42 -30.60
CA ASP A 351 -11.93 11.56 -29.73
C ASP A 351 -10.73 12.41 -30.22
N PRO A 352 -10.83 13.76 -30.22
CA PRO A 352 -9.75 14.63 -30.64
C PRO A 352 -8.48 14.44 -29.80
N LYS A 353 -8.60 14.02 -28.54
CA LYS A 353 -7.48 13.78 -27.65
C LYS A 353 -7.05 12.30 -27.69
N TRP A 354 -5.81 12.05 -28.13
CA TRP A 354 -5.27 10.69 -28.27
C TRP A 354 -5.29 9.87 -26.97
N LYS A 355 -5.10 10.54 -25.79
CA LYS A 355 -5.17 9.88 -24.49
C LYS A 355 -6.54 9.25 -24.23
N VAL A 356 -7.64 9.93 -24.60
CA VAL A 356 -9.00 9.40 -24.47
C VAL A 356 -9.19 8.20 -25.40
N ARG A 357 -8.72 8.29 -26.65
CA ARG A 357 -8.76 7.16 -27.61
C ARG A 357 -8.08 5.90 -27.05
N ILE A 358 -6.86 6.06 -26.50
CA ILE A 358 -6.11 4.94 -25.90
C ILE A 358 -6.80 4.40 -24.65
N GLU A 359 -7.37 5.25 -23.82
CA GLU A 359 -8.03 4.76 -22.60
C GLU A 359 -9.35 4.03 -22.93
N ALA A 360 -10.08 4.49 -23.93
CA ALA A 360 -11.26 3.77 -24.44
C ALA A 360 -10.88 2.39 -25.03
N GLU A 361 -9.74 2.30 -25.77
CA GLU A 361 -9.18 1.03 -26.27
C GLU A 361 -8.86 0.07 -25.13
N LYS A 362 -8.23 0.56 -24.06
CA LYS A 362 -7.94 -0.24 -22.87
C LYS A 362 -9.19 -0.68 -22.14
N ALA A 363 -10.17 0.24 -22.01
CA ALA A 363 -11.45 -0.04 -21.35
C ALA A 363 -12.21 -1.17 -22.04
N LEU A 364 -12.32 -1.13 -23.36
CA LEU A 364 -12.95 -2.19 -24.15
C LEU A 364 -12.21 -3.53 -24.00
N GLY A 365 -10.87 -3.48 -23.95
CA GLY A 365 -10.06 -4.68 -23.66
C GLY A 365 -10.32 -5.29 -22.27
N LYS A 366 -10.64 -4.46 -21.27
CA LYS A 366 -10.97 -4.92 -19.90
C LYS A 366 -12.43 -5.37 -19.76
N ILE A 367 -13.35 -4.80 -20.53
CA ILE A 367 -14.75 -5.24 -20.59
C ILE A 367 -14.82 -6.68 -21.11
N GLY A 368 -13.93 -7.02 -22.06
CA GLY A 368 -13.75 -8.40 -22.48
C GLY A 368 -14.67 -8.82 -23.61
N GLU A 369 -15.13 -10.10 -23.55
CA GLU A 369 -15.83 -10.80 -24.62
C GLU A 369 -17.06 -10.03 -25.16
N ASP A 370 -17.81 -9.35 -24.31
CA ASP A 370 -18.99 -8.59 -24.71
C ASP A 370 -18.69 -7.47 -25.73
N ALA A 371 -17.43 -7.00 -25.78
CA ALA A 371 -17.01 -5.98 -26.75
C ALA A 371 -16.65 -6.56 -28.13
N VAL A 372 -16.40 -7.86 -28.24
CA VAL A 372 -15.85 -8.49 -29.46
C VAL A 372 -16.74 -8.25 -30.69
N PRO A 373 -18.07 -8.44 -30.66
CA PRO A 373 -18.89 -8.23 -31.85
C PRO A 373 -18.84 -6.79 -32.38
N THR A 374 -18.85 -5.80 -31.46
CA THR A 374 -18.76 -4.39 -31.83
C THR A 374 -17.38 -4.04 -32.39
N LEU A 375 -16.32 -4.60 -31.83
CA LEU A 375 -14.94 -4.39 -32.30
C LEU A 375 -14.70 -5.02 -33.68
N ILE A 376 -15.28 -6.19 -33.96
CA ILE A 376 -15.26 -6.82 -35.31
C ILE A 376 -15.94 -5.89 -36.32
N TYR A 377 -17.12 -5.35 -35.98
CA TYR A 377 -17.81 -4.41 -36.84
C TYR A 377 -16.94 -3.16 -37.16
N GLN A 378 -16.23 -2.62 -36.16
CA GLN A 378 -15.32 -1.48 -36.38
C GLN A 378 -14.12 -1.86 -37.25
N LEU A 379 -13.57 -3.05 -37.09
CA LEU A 379 -12.47 -3.56 -37.93
C LEU A 379 -12.87 -3.64 -39.39
N GLU A 380 -14.10 -4.00 -39.68
CA GLU A 380 -14.58 -4.17 -41.06
C GLU A 380 -15.03 -2.88 -41.72
N ASN A 381 -15.61 -1.95 -40.96
CA ASN A 381 -16.44 -0.86 -41.53
C ASN A 381 -15.92 0.55 -41.21
N SER A 382 -14.75 0.70 -40.53
CA SER A 382 -14.30 2.02 -40.09
C SER A 382 -13.04 2.51 -40.83
N ASP A 383 -12.64 3.75 -40.52
CA ASP A 383 -11.38 4.34 -40.96
C ASP A 383 -10.17 3.62 -40.33
N GLN A 384 -8.98 3.86 -40.88
CA GLN A 384 -7.75 3.20 -40.53
C GLN A 384 -7.38 3.32 -39.04
N ASP A 385 -7.51 4.51 -38.45
CA ASP A 385 -7.17 4.73 -37.04
C ASP A 385 -8.12 3.98 -36.11
N THR A 386 -9.41 3.99 -36.43
CA THR A 386 -10.44 3.22 -35.69
C THR A 386 -10.20 1.73 -35.80
N LYS A 387 -9.87 1.21 -36.99
CA LYS A 387 -9.49 -0.21 -37.18
C LYS A 387 -8.31 -0.60 -36.28
N ILE A 388 -7.27 0.22 -36.23
CA ILE A 388 -6.09 -0.04 -35.38
C ILE A 388 -6.48 -0.16 -33.90
N LEU A 389 -7.33 0.75 -33.41
CA LEU A 389 -7.78 0.72 -32.00
C LEU A 389 -8.68 -0.51 -31.74
N ALA A 390 -9.56 -0.85 -32.66
CA ALA A 390 -10.41 -2.04 -32.55
C ALA A 390 -9.56 -3.32 -32.46
N VAL A 391 -8.58 -3.48 -33.35
CA VAL A 391 -7.67 -4.63 -33.33
C VAL A 391 -6.82 -4.68 -32.05
N LYS A 392 -6.38 -3.53 -31.55
CA LYS A 392 -5.66 -3.46 -30.28
C LYS A 392 -6.53 -3.93 -29.11
N SER A 393 -7.81 -3.50 -29.09
CA SER A 393 -8.77 -3.94 -28.08
C SER A 393 -8.99 -5.45 -28.15
N LEU A 394 -9.21 -6.02 -29.35
CA LEU A 394 -9.32 -7.47 -29.56
C LEU A 394 -8.07 -8.21 -29.05
N GLY A 395 -6.89 -7.69 -29.35
CA GLY A 395 -5.65 -8.26 -28.84
C GLY A 395 -5.46 -8.12 -27.33
N ARG A 396 -6.12 -7.16 -26.65
CA ARG A 396 -6.14 -7.08 -25.17
C ARG A 396 -7.10 -8.07 -24.55
N ILE A 397 -8.23 -8.30 -25.18
CA ILE A 397 -9.20 -9.33 -24.78
C ILE A 397 -8.51 -10.71 -24.83
N GLY A 398 -7.65 -10.92 -25.84
CA GLY A 398 -6.88 -12.15 -25.93
C GLY A 398 -7.76 -13.35 -26.32
N ARG A 399 -7.64 -14.47 -25.59
CA ARG A 399 -8.32 -15.74 -25.91
C ARG A 399 -9.84 -15.60 -26.05
N ASP A 400 -10.46 -14.76 -25.22
CA ASP A 400 -11.91 -14.54 -25.25
C ASP A 400 -12.39 -13.83 -26.52
N ALA A 401 -11.45 -13.34 -27.37
CA ALA A 401 -11.73 -12.81 -28.70
C ALA A 401 -11.61 -13.86 -29.81
N SER A 402 -11.78 -15.14 -29.53
CA SER A 402 -11.66 -16.22 -30.51
C SER A 402 -12.59 -16.06 -31.73
N SER A 403 -13.78 -15.49 -31.56
CA SER A 403 -14.70 -15.22 -32.69
C SER A 403 -14.17 -14.15 -33.66
N ALA A 404 -13.12 -13.38 -33.27
CA ALA A 404 -12.45 -12.40 -34.12
C ALA A 404 -11.31 -12.98 -34.97
N ILE A 405 -10.99 -14.27 -34.86
CA ILE A 405 -9.86 -14.89 -35.58
C ILE A 405 -10.00 -14.70 -37.10
N ALA A 406 -11.12 -15.11 -37.69
CA ALA A 406 -11.34 -14.98 -39.15
C ALA A 406 -11.33 -13.49 -39.62
N PRO A 407 -12.02 -12.53 -38.96
CA PRO A 407 -11.87 -11.09 -39.27
C PRO A 407 -10.45 -10.58 -39.16
N LEU A 408 -9.68 -11.00 -38.16
CA LEU A 408 -8.27 -10.58 -37.98
C LEU A 408 -7.35 -11.14 -39.06
N ILE A 409 -7.57 -12.40 -39.48
CA ILE A 409 -6.84 -12.99 -40.60
C ILE A 409 -7.14 -12.24 -41.89
N LYS A 410 -8.42 -11.89 -42.18
CA LYS A 410 -8.81 -11.07 -43.30
C LYS A 410 -8.12 -9.69 -43.25
N ALA A 411 -7.95 -9.13 -42.05
CA ALA A 411 -7.27 -7.84 -41.86
C ALA A 411 -5.74 -7.89 -42.09
N LEU A 412 -5.13 -9.08 -42.22
CA LEU A 412 -3.75 -9.21 -42.69
C LEU A 412 -3.58 -8.79 -44.18
N GLN A 413 -4.69 -8.58 -44.88
CA GLN A 413 -4.74 -8.07 -46.27
C GLN A 413 -5.12 -6.58 -46.34
N ASP A 414 -5.31 -5.90 -45.20
CA ASP A 414 -5.69 -4.50 -45.20
C ASP A 414 -4.63 -3.63 -45.88
N SER A 415 -5.06 -2.61 -46.59
CA SER A 415 -4.19 -1.64 -47.27
C SER A 415 -3.20 -0.96 -46.30
N SER A 416 -3.60 -0.77 -45.06
CA SER A 416 -2.80 -0.18 -44.02
C SER A 416 -1.80 -1.17 -43.41
N SER A 417 -0.54 -0.86 -43.48
CA SER A 417 0.52 -1.63 -42.80
C SER A 417 0.32 -1.65 -41.26
N GLY A 418 -0.23 -0.57 -40.72
CA GLY A 418 -0.55 -0.46 -39.29
C GLY A 418 -1.65 -1.47 -38.89
N VAL A 419 -2.72 -1.61 -39.68
CA VAL A 419 -3.78 -2.61 -39.45
C VAL A 419 -3.21 -4.01 -39.57
N ARG A 420 -2.45 -4.31 -40.63
CA ARG A 420 -1.80 -5.64 -40.82
C ARG A 420 -0.94 -6.03 -39.63
N TRP A 421 -0.06 -5.12 -39.19
CA TRP A 421 0.83 -5.37 -38.06
C TRP A 421 0.09 -5.59 -36.74
N GLN A 422 -0.94 -4.77 -36.47
CA GLN A 422 -1.75 -4.93 -35.25
C GLN A 422 -2.56 -6.22 -35.28
N SER A 423 -3.07 -6.64 -36.46
CA SER A 423 -3.83 -7.88 -36.61
C SER A 423 -2.94 -9.10 -36.34
N SER A 424 -1.71 -9.12 -36.85
CA SER A 424 -0.70 -10.14 -36.50
C SER A 424 -0.44 -10.18 -34.99
N THR A 425 -0.28 -8.99 -34.38
CA THR A 425 -0.07 -8.89 -32.91
C THR A 425 -1.29 -9.36 -32.12
N ALA A 426 -2.51 -9.07 -32.56
CA ALA A 426 -3.73 -9.51 -31.91
C ALA A 426 -3.91 -11.04 -32.02
N LEU A 427 -3.70 -11.62 -33.19
CA LEU A 427 -3.72 -13.08 -33.41
C LEU A 427 -2.73 -13.80 -32.49
N ARG A 428 -1.50 -13.29 -32.38
CA ARG A 428 -0.52 -13.82 -31.42
C ARG A 428 -1.00 -13.78 -29.97
N LYS A 429 -1.71 -12.72 -29.54
CA LYS A 429 -2.24 -12.59 -28.18
C LYS A 429 -3.46 -13.46 -27.91
N ILE A 430 -4.25 -13.78 -28.92
CA ILE A 430 -5.32 -14.78 -28.83
C ILE A 430 -4.70 -16.15 -28.53
N GLY A 431 -3.53 -16.44 -29.11
CA GLY A 431 -2.71 -17.60 -28.74
C GLY A 431 -2.90 -18.80 -29.68
N LYS A 432 -2.72 -20.00 -29.15
CA LYS A 432 -2.65 -21.23 -29.96
C LYS A 432 -3.90 -21.56 -30.79
N ASP A 433 -5.04 -21.04 -30.41
CA ASP A 433 -6.33 -21.32 -31.06
C ASP A 433 -6.41 -20.78 -32.50
N VAL A 434 -5.52 -19.82 -32.86
CA VAL A 434 -5.41 -19.25 -34.22
C VAL A 434 -4.60 -20.15 -35.19
N ILE A 435 -3.82 -21.11 -34.68
CA ILE A 435 -2.83 -21.85 -35.47
C ILE A 435 -3.44 -22.65 -36.62
N PRO A 436 -4.55 -23.41 -36.44
CA PRO A 436 -5.19 -24.15 -37.53
C PRO A 436 -5.59 -23.25 -38.71
N ASP A 437 -6.19 -22.10 -38.41
CA ASP A 437 -6.64 -21.14 -39.43
C ASP A 437 -5.47 -20.48 -40.13
N LEU A 438 -4.38 -20.09 -39.38
CA LEU A 438 -3.17 -19.59 -39.97
C LEU A 438 -2.47 -20.58 -40.88
N ILE A 439 -2.43 -21.87 -40.54
CA ILE A 439 -1.87 -22.92 -41.39
C ILE A 439 -2.66 -23.03 -42.70
N GLN A 440 -4.00 -22.90 -42.64
CA GLN A 440 -4.83 -22.90 -43.86
C GLN A 440 -4.47 -21.70 -44.76
N GLU A 441 -4.24 -20.54 -44.18
CA GLU A 441 -3.89 -19.32 -44.92
C GLU A 441 -2.46 -19.30 -45.52
N LEU A 442 -1.59 -20.23 -45.15
CA LEU A 442 -0.30 -20.40 -45.83
C LEU A 442 -0.46 -20.79 -47.32
N LYS A 443 -1.63 -21.26 -47.73
CA LYS A 443 -1.99 -21.56 -49.12
C LYS A 443 -2.59 -20.37 -49.86
N ASN A 444 -2.69 -19.21 -49.23
CA ASN A 444 -3.29 -18.04 -49.83
C ASN A 444 -2.44 -17.56 -51.02
N PRO A 445 -3.07 -17.23 -52.17
CA PRO A 445 -2.35 -16.79 -53.37
C PRO A 445 -1.71 -15.38 -53.17
N ASN A 446 -2.17 -14.62 -52.22
CA ASN A 446 -1.59 -13.31 -51.91
C ASN A 446 -0.35 -13.48 -51.02
N LEU A 447 0.83 -13.19 -51.60
CA LEU A 447 2.12 -13.34 -50.92
C LEU A 447 2.25 -12.49 -49.66
N GLU A 448 1.67 -11.28 -49.64
CA GLU A 448 1.73 -10.44 -48.46
C GLU A 448 0.97 -11.06 -47.27
N VAL A 449 -0.14 -11.74 -47.54
CA VAL A 449 -0.89 -12.52 -46.53
C VAL A 449 -0.04 -13.66 -46.05
N CYS A 450 0.49 -14.45 -46.97
CA CYS A 450 1.34 -15.58 -46.64
C CYS A 450 2.54 -15.15 -45.78
N HIS A 451 3.21 -14.07 -46.13
CA HIS A 451 4.33 -13.49 -45.34
C HIS A 451 3.89 -13.03 -43.95
N SER A 452 2.73 -12.39 -43.84
CA SER A 452 2.17 -11.95 -42.55
C SER A 452 1.79 -13.14 -41.66
N VAL A 453 1.22 -14.19 -42.25
CA VAL A 453 0.88 -15.47 -41.57
C VAL A 453 2.15 -16.15 -41.07
N ILE A 454 3.18 -16.30 -41.92
CA ILE A 454 4.46 -16.93 -41.55
C ILE A 454 5.09 -16.18 -40.36
N ARG A 455 5.14 -14.84 -40.43
CA ARG A 455 5.66 -14.03 -39.31
C ARG A 455 4.83 -14.19 -38.04
N THR A 456 3.49 -14.26 -38.17
CA THR A 456 2.59 -14.45 -37.01
C THR A 456 2.84 -15.79 -36.35
N LEU A 457 2.99 -16.87 -37.12
CA LEU A 457 3.33 -18.22 -36.63
C LEU A 457 4.69 -18.22 -35.91
N GLY A 458 5.70 -17.56 -36.48
CA GLY A 458 7.00 -17.39 -35.84
C GLY A 458 6.89 -16.65 -34.50
N GLN A 459 6.14 -15.53 -34.46
CA GLN A 459 5.94 -14.74 -33.24
C GLN A 459 5.11 -15.45 -32.15
N ILE A 460 4.26 -16.42 -32.51
CA ILE A 460 3.57 -17.30 -31.55
C ILE A 460 4.60 -18.20 -30.84
N GLY A 461 5.68 -18.57 -31.55
CA GLY A 461 6.76 -19.34 -30.98
C GLY A 461 6.45 -20.81 -30.86
N LEU A 462 6.88 -21.47 -29.78
CA LEU A 462 6.83 -22.91 -29.58
C LEU A 462 5.41 -23.51 -29.73
N ASP A 463 4.37 -22.77 -29.36
CA ASP A 463 3.00 -23.22 -29.52
C ASP A 463 2.62 -23.49 -30.99
N ALA A 464 3.35 -22.87 -31.95
CA ALA A 464 3.15 -23.10 -33.39
C ALA A 464 3.97 -24.29 -33.95
N GLU A 465 4.45 -25.21 -33.13
CA GLU A 465 5.21 -26.39 -33.54
C GLU A 465 4.51 -27.18 -34.66
N VAL A 466 3.18 -27.26 -34.62
CA VAL A 466 2.36 -27.98 -35.64
C VAL A 466 2.53 -27.36 -37.04
N ALA A 467 2.93 -26.08 -37.15
CA ALA A 467 3.18 -25.40 -38.42
C ALA A 467 4.60 -25.70 -39.01
N VAL A 468 5.52 -26.26 -38.22
CA VAL A 468 6.92 -26.48 -38.63
C VAL A 468 7.03 -27.32 -39.92
N PRO A 469 6.32 -28.46 -40.11
CA PRO A 469 6.45 -29.24 -41.33
C PRO A 469 6.09 -28.47 -42.61
N ILE A 470 5.03 -27.64 -42.55
CA ILE A 470 4.60 -26.85 -43.72
C ILE A 470 5.54 -25.67 -43.97
N LEU A 471 6.07 -25.03 -42.93
CA LEU A 471 7.09 -23.98 -43.06
C LEU A 471 8.38 -24.53 -43.67
N ILE A 472 8.78 -25.76 -43.33
CA ILE A 472 9.93 -26.47 -43.95
C ILE A 472 9.68 -26.69 -45.43
N GLN A 473 8.48 -27.12 -45.83
CA GLN A 473 8.12 -27.29 -47.24
C GLN A 473 8.23 -25.98 -48.01
N LEU A 474 7.83 -24.83 -47.42
CA LEU A 474 7.99 -23.50 -48.05
C LEU A 474 9.44 -23.13 -48.28
N VAL A 475 10.35 -23.53 -47.37
CA VAL A 475 11.80 -23.35 -47.56
C VAL A 475 12.38 -24.29 -48.61
N GLN A 476 11.87 -25.55 -48.74
CA GLN A 476 12.38 -26.57 -49.65
C GLN A 476 11.88 -26.43 -51.09
N ASN A 477 10.64 -25.90 -51.26
CA ASN A 477 10.04 -25.67 -52.58
C ASN A 477 10.67 -24.50 -53.34
N ASP A 478 11.72 -23.90 -52.80
CA ASP A 478 12.59 -22.91 -53.48
C ASP A 478 13.50 -23.65 -54.51
N ASP A 479 12.89 -24.35 -55.45
CA ASP A 479 13.59 -25.11 -56.47
C ASP A 479 14.20 -24.16 -57.54
N GLU A 480 15.24 -24.59 -58.20
CA GLU A 480 16.06 -23.79 -59.16
C GLU A 480 15.26 -23.08 -60.26
N SER A 481 14.06 -23.63 -60.61
CA SER A 481 13.14 -23.08 -61.61
C SER A 481 12.33 -21.86 -61.12
N THR A 482 12.07 -21.74 -59.82
CA THR A 482 11.28 -20.67 -59.18
C THR A 482 12.18 -19.54 -58.64
N ARG A 483 13.46 -19.77 -58.49
CA ARG A 483 14.47 -18.78 -58.01
C ARG A 483 14.63 -17.50 -58.83
N ARG A 484 14.09 -17.47 -60.04
CA ARG A 484 14.08 -16.24 -60.87
C ARG A 484 13.05 -15.21 -60.42
N LEU A 485 12.14 -15.56 -59.49
CA LEU A 485 11.18 -14.65 -58.90
C LEU A 485 11.68 -14.18 -57.52
N SER A 486 11.96 -12.89 -57.37
CA SER A 486 12.39 -12.24 -56.13
C SER A 486 11.44 -12.52 -54.94
N SER A 487 10.21 -12.86 -55.23
CA SER A 487 9.15 -13.22 -54.28
C SER A 487 9.37 -14.58 -53.56
N ALA A 488 9.95 -15.59 -54.24
CA ALA A 488 10.21 -16.90 -53.65
C ALA A 488 11.33 -16.82 -52.59
N LEU A 489 12.41 -16.11 -52.91
CA LEU A 489 13.52 -15.86 -51.98
C LEU A 489 13.06 -15.11 -50.71
N ALA A 490 12.14 -14.14 -50.86
CA ALA A 490 11.57 -13.43 -49.72
C ALA A 490 10.75 -14.35 -48.81
N THR A 491 9.95 -15.25 -49.39
CA THR A 491 9.13 -16.22 -48.63
C THR A 491 9.98 -17.22 -47.85
N SER A 492 11.05 -17.75 -48.48
CA SER A 492 11.99 -18.68 -47.82
C SER A 492 12.73 -18.01 -46.67
N SER A 493 13.17 -16.77 -46.85
CA SER A 493 13.84 -15.99 -45.76
C SER A 493 12.92 -15.78 -44.58
N ILE A 494 11.67 -15.36 -44.81
CA ILE A 494 10.68 -15.14 -43.73
C ILE A 494 10.32 -16.46 -43.05
N ALA A 495 10.24 -17.58 -43.80
CA ALA A 495 9.97 -18.89 -43.23
C ALA A 495 11.13 -19.38 -42.33
N ILE A 496 12.38 -19.10 -42.70
CA ILE A 496 13.56 -19.40 -41.89
C ILE A 496 13.53 -18.58 -40.57
N GLU A 497 13.24 -17.27 -40.62
CA GLU A 497 13.08 -16.47 -39.43
C GLU A 497 11.97 -16.99 -38.51
N ALA A 498 10.85 -17.44 -39.09
CA ALA A 498 9.75 -18.02 -38.31
C ALA A 498 10.15 -19.36 -37.67
N LEU A 499 10.85 -20.24 -38.41
CA LEU A 499 11.37 -21.49 -37.88
C LEU A 499 12.36 -21.28 -36.73
N GLU A 500 13.22 -20.28 -36.86
CA GLU A 500 14.15 -19.89 -35.80
C GLU A 500 13.40 -19.42 -34.53
N GLN A 501 12.35 -18.59 -34.68
CA GLN A 501 11.54 -18.09 -33.58
C GLN A 501 10.69 -19.21 -32.91
N ILE A 502 10.20 -20.18 -33.67
CA ILE A 502 9.48 -21.36 -33.14
C ILE A 502 10.44 -22.22 -32.31
N GLY A 503 11.69 -22.39 -32.76
CA GLY A 503 12.77 -22.92 -31.95
C GLY A 503 12.70 -24.43 -31.66
N THR A 504 11.88 -25.21 -32.34
CA THR A 504 11.90 -26.68 -32.20
C THR A 504 13.20 -27.25 -32.78
N ARG A 505 13.65 -28.42 -32.31
CA ARG A 505 14.85 -29.10 -32.82
C ARG A 505 14.81 -29.27 -34.33
N GLN A 506 13.68 -29.70 -34.86
CA GLN A 506 13.47 -29.90 -36.29
C GLN A 506 13.58 -28.56 -37.08
N ALA A 507 13.02 -27.48 -36.53
CA ALA A 507 13.09 -26.16 -37.12
C ALA A 507 14.54 -25.64 -37.15
N LEU A 508 15.27 -25.74 -36.04
CA LEU A 508 16.67 -25.28 -35.92
C LEU A 508 17.63 -26.07 -36.82
N ASP A 509 17.39 -27.37 -37.02
CA ASP A 509 18.19 -28.19 -37.94
C ASP A 509 18.05 -27.69 -39.39
N VAL A 510 16.87 -27.22 -39.80
CA VAL A 510 16.64 -26.64 -41.12
C VAL A 510 17.28 -25.27 -41.26
N VAL A 511 17.17 -24.40 -40.24
CA VAL A 511 17.83 -23.08 -40.20
C VAL A 511 19.36 -23.25 -40.38
N ALA A 512 19.98 -24.16 -39.61
CA ALA A 512 21.41 -24.43 -39.71
C ALA A 512 21.86 -24.90 -41.09
N LYS A 513 21.05 -25.75 -41.75
CA LYS A 513 21.33 -26.21 -43.16
C LYS A 513 21.20 -25.07 -44.16
N TYR A 514 20.20 -24.21 -43.98
CA TYR A 514 19.99 -23.06 -44.86
C TYR A 514 21.14 -22.05 -44.73
N ASP A 515 21.58 -21.70 -43.56
CA ASP A 515 22.71 -20.78 -43.30
C ASP A 515 24.01 -21.32 -43.88
N LYS A 516 24.28 -22.63 -43.72
CA LYS A 516 25.46 -23.25 -44.31
C LYS A 516 25.44 -23.15 -45.84
N LYS A 517 24.27 -23.32 -46.47
CA LYS A 517 24.09 -23.23 -47.94
C LYS A 517 24.28 -21.77 -48.42
N GLN A 518 23.84 -20.78 -47.64
CA GLN A 518 24.05 -19.35 -47.97
C GLN A 518 25.52 -18.92 -47.85
N ARG A 519 26.27 -19.45 -46.88
CA ARG A 519 27.71 -19.17 -46.72
C ARG A 519 28.60 -19.81 -47.83
N LEU A 520 28.11 -20.83 -48.50
CA LEU A 520 28.82 -21.52 -49.57
C LEU A 520 28.53 -20.92 -50.97
N ARG A 521 27.63 -19.95 -51.05
CA ARG A 521 27.33 -19.14 -52.25
C ARG A 521 27.97 -17.74 -52.14
#